data_be2e807da469f46fba22e0db0662e3f7
#
_entry.id   be2e807da469f46fba22e0db0662e3f7
#
_cell.length_a   1.000
_cell.length_b   1.000
_cell.length_c   1.000
_cell.angle_alpha   90.00
_cell.angle_beta   90.00
_cell.angle_gamma   90.00
#
_symmetry.space_group_name_H-M   'P 1'
#
loop_
_entity.id
_entity.type
_entity.pdbx_description
1 polymer ?
#
loop_
_entity_poly.entity_id
_entity_poly.type
_entity_poly.pdbx_seq_one_letter_code
_entity_poly.pdbx_strand_id
1 'polypeptide(L)'
;MNRFMKLAVDEARKGINARHGGPFGCVIVRDGEVIGSGHNEVIKQNDPTCHGEMMAIRNACKKLGSHDLSGCELYTTAEPCPMCRGAIMWANISKVYYGCNVADTDGIGFRDKVFYESEKDFSEELDRSECLKVFDEYAAIKDKVNY
;
A
#
# COMPACT_ATOMS: atom_id res chain seq x y z
N MET A 1 -24.29 -0.11 -4.65
CA MET A 1 -22.82 0.05 -4.47
C MET A 1 -22.42 -0.56 -3.14
N ASN A 2 -21.30 -1.27 -3.11
CA ASN A 2 -20.73 -1.78 -1.86
C ASN A 2 -20.39 -0.62 -0.91
N ARG A 3 -20.76 -0.73 0.36
CA ARG A 3 -20.58 0.36 1.34
C ARG A 3 -19.12 0.72 1.61
N PHE A 4 -18.21 -0.26 1.56
CA PHE A 4 -16.78 -0.03 1.79
C PHE A 4 -16.12 0.60 0.56
N MET A 5 -16.52 0.18 -0.63
CA MET A 5 -16.07 0.83 -1.85
C MET A 5 -16.57 2.29 -1.93
N LYS A 6 -17.78 2.55 -1.44
CA LYS A 6 -18.27 3.94 -1.32
C LYS A 6 -17.34 4.77 -0.43
N LEU A 7 -16.94 4.24 0.71
CA LEU A 7 -16.01 4.94 1.62
C LEU A 7 -14.63 5.17 0.97
N ALA A 8 -14.13 4.20 0.20
CA ALA A 8 -12.89 4.39 -0.55
C ALA A 8 -13.02 5.50 -1.60
N VAL A 9 -14.15 5.57 -2.29
CA VAL A 9 -14.46 6.66 -3.24
C VAL A 9 -14.54 8.02 -2.52
N ASP A 10 -15.17 8.06 -1.34
CA ASP A 10 -15.26 9.29 -0.55
C ASP A 10 -13.87 9.75 -0.07
N GLU A 11 -12.99 8.83 0.32
CA GLU A 11 -11.59 9.13 0.62
C GLU A 11 -10.83 9.68 -0.60
N ALA A 12 -11.00 9.08 -1.77
CA ALA A 12 -10.40 9.60 -3.00
C ALA A 12 -10.84 11.05 -3.29
N ARG A 13 -12.14 11.35 -3.12
CA ARG A 13 -12.67 12.72 -3.30
C ARG A 13 -12.10 13.72 -2.30
N LYS A 14 -11.93 13.33 -1.03
CA LYS A 14 -11.26 14.17 -0.03
C LYS A 14 -9.85 14.54 -0.50
N GLY A 15 -9.09 13.57 -0.99
CA GLY A 15 -7.73 13.77 -1.46
C GLY A 15 -7.63 14.73 -2.64
N ILE A 16 -8.43 14.51 -3.68
CA ILE A 16 -8.42 15.38 -4.88
C ILE A 16 -8.93 16.78 -4.58
N ASN A 17 -9.97 16.93 -3.77
CA ASN A 17 -10.52 18.23 -3.38
C ASN A 17 -9.52 19.04 -2.55
N ALA A 18 -8.73 18.39 -1.71
CA ALA A 18 -7.67 19.02 -0.95
C ALA A 18 -6.35 19.16 -1.73
N ARG A 19 -6.28 18.67 -2.98
CA ARG A 19 -5.08 18.66 -3.82
C ARG A 19 -3.90 17.91 -3.19
N HIS A 20 -4.20 16.84 -2.43
CA HIS A 20 -3.18 16.00 -1.80
C HIS A 20 -2.48 15.07 -2.79
N GLY A 21 -3.15 14.67 -3.87
CA GLY A 21 -2.62 13.75 -4.87
C GLY A 21 -3.69 13.28 -5.84
N GLY A 22 -3.48 12.12 -6.46
CA GLY A 22 -4.38 11.51 -7.42
C GLY A 22 -5.68 10.94 -6.82
N PRO A 23 -6.60 10.43 -7.68
CA PRO A 23 -7.95 10.01 -7.27
C PRO A 23 -7.97 8.61 -6.65
N PHE A 24 -7.10 8.36 -5.71
CA PHE A 24 -6.88 7.05 -5.10
C PHE A 24 -7.23 7.07 -3.62
N GLY A 25 -8.29 6.33 -3.27
CA GLY A 25 -8.76 6.17 -1.91
C GLY A 25 -8.87 4.71 -1.53
N CYS A 26 -8.66 4.41 -0.26
CA CYS A 26 -8.60 3.05 0.25
C CYS A 26 -9.18 2.95 1.65
N VAL A 27 -9.87 1.84 1.93
CA VAL A 27 -10.27 1.46 3.29
C VAL A 27 -9.87 0.02 3.57
N ILE A 28 -9.52 -0.25 4.82
CA ILE A 28 -9.21 -1.60 5.31
C ILE A 28 -10.26 -1.98 6.35
N VAL A 29 -10.79 -3.18 6.19
CA VAL A 29 -11.94 -3.68 6.94
C VAL A 29 -11.56 -4.98 7.64
N ARG A 30 -11.96 -5.11 8.91
CA ARG A 30 -11.86 -6.35 9.67
C ARG A 30 -13.19 -6.60 10.36
N ASP A 31 -13.73 -7.82 10.18
CA ASP A 31 -15.00 -8.22 10.79
C ASP A 31 -16.15 -7.21 10.56
N GLY A 32 -16.21 -6.65 9.35
CA GLY A 32 -17.24 -5.69 8.96
C GLY A 32 -17.03 -4.25 9.44
N GLU A 33 -15.90 -3.97 10.12
CA GLU A 33 -15.55 -2.62 10.60
C GLU A 33 -14.35 -2.04 9.86
N VAL A 34 -14.42 -0.75 9.54
CA VAL A 34 -13.28 -0.01 8.98
C VAL A 34 -12.26 0.25 10.08
N ILE A 35 -11.07 -0.31 9.91
CA ILE A 35 -9.95 -0.14 10.85
C ILE A 35 -8.87 0.81 10.35
N GLY A 36 -8.89 1.15 9.07
CA GLY A 36 -7.99 2.14 8.49
C GLY A 36 -8.55 2.67 7.19
N SER A 37 -8.30 3.93 6.92
CA SER A 37 -8.65 4.59 5.66
C SER A 37 -7.53 5.53 5.25
N GLY A 38 -7.47 5.85 3.97
CA GLY A 38 -6.49 6.77 3.44
C GLY A 38 -6.75 7.10 1.99
N HIS A 39 -6.11 8.15 1.54
CA HIS A 39 -6.09 8.56 0.15
C HIS A 39 -4.67 8.96 -0.25
N ASN A 40 -4.44 9.11 -1.54
CA ASN A 40 -3.14 9.51 -2.06
C ASN A 40 -2.73 10.87 -1.51
N GLU A 41 -1.57 10.92 -0.88
CA GLU A 41 -0.96 12.15 -0.32
C GLU A 41 0.45 12.42 -0.88
N VAL A 42 0.77 11.88 -2.05
CA VAL A 42 2.10 12.04 -2.67
C VAL A 42 2.48 13.51 -2.79
N ILE A 43 1.58 14.35 -3.24
CA ILE A 43 1.85 15.79 -3.41
C ILE A 43 1.91 16.50 -2.07
N LYS A 44 0.97 16.21 -1.17
CA LYS A 44 0.91 16.83 0.17
C LYS A 44 2.18 16.57 0.98
N GLN A 45 2.69 15.33 0.94
CA GLN A 45 3.81 14.90 1.77
C GLN A 45 5.16 14.92 1.05
N ASN A 46 5.19 15.24 -0.24
CA ASN A 46 6.40 15.12 -1.08
C ASN A 46 7.04 13.72 -0.96
N ASP A 47 6.21 12.69 -0.96
CA ASP A 47 6.62 11.30 -0.76
C ASP A 47 5.92 10.40 -1.78
N PRO A 48 6.66 9.80 -2.73
CA PRO A 48 6.08 8.95 -3.77
C PRO A 48 5.47 7.66 -3.23
N THR A 49 5.77 7.28 -1.99
CA THR A 49 5.20 6.07 -1.37
C THR A 49 3.81 6.30 -0.76
N CYS A 50 3.36 7.54 -0.61
CA CYS A 50 2.09 7.88 0.01
C CYS A 50 0.87 7.63 -0.90
N HIS A 51 0.76 6.43 -1.47
CA HIS A 51 -0.44 5.96 -2.16
C HIS A 51 -1.58 5.71 -1.16
N GLY A 52 -2.82 5.66 -1.64
CA GLY A 52 -3.99 5.47 -0.80
C GLY A 52 -3.93 4.19 0.04
N GLU A 53 -3.49 3.09 -0.58
CA GLU A 53 -3.30 1.80 0.10
C GLU A 53 -2.23 1.90 1.20
N MET A 54 -1.11 2.56 0.92
CA MET A 54 -0.03 2.76 1.89
C MET A 54 -0.52 3.55 3.10
N MET A 55 -1.27 4.63 2.86
CA MET A 55 -1.85 5.45 3.93
C MET A 55 -2.85 4.65 4.77
N ALA A 56 -3.72 3.87 4.12
CA ALA A 56 -4.69 3.03 4.82
C ALA A 56 -4.00 1.93 5.66
N ILE A 57 -2.96 1.29 5.14
CA ILE A 57 -2.16 0.28 5.87
C ILE A 57 -1.52 0.91 7.11
N ARG A 58 -0.85 2.06 6.98
CA ARG A 58 -0.25 2.77 8.11
C ARG A 58 -1.26 3.09 9.20
N ASN A 59 -2.42 3.60 8.81
CA ASN A 59 -3.49 3.95 9.74
C ASN A 59 -4.10 2.71 10.42
N ALA A 60 -4.33 1.62 9.68
CA ALA A 60 -4.81 0.37 10.22
C ALA A 60 -3.83 -0.26 11.22
N CYS A 61 -2.55 -0.34 10.85
CA CYS A 61 -1.49 -0.85 11.73
C CYS A 61 -1.37 -0.04 13.02
N LYS A 62 -1.44 1.28 12.91
CA LYS A 62 -1.42 2.18 14.07
C LYS A 62 -2.62 1.93 14.98
N LYS A 63 -3.81 1.80 14.42
CA LYS A 63 -5.05 1.54 15.18
C LYS A 63 -5.02 0.20 15.90
N LEU A 64 -4.55 -0.86 15.22
CA LEU A 64 -4.47 -2.20 15.80
C LEU A 64 -3.25 -2.41 16.70
N GLY A 65 -2.25 -1.53 16.63
CA GLY A 65 -0.97 -1.73 17.31
C GLY A 65 -0.20 -2.94 16.80
N SER A 66 -0.33 -3.27 15.51
CA SER A 66 0.29 -4.45 14.89
C SER A 66 0.64 -4.17 13.43
N HIS A 67 1.76 -4.75 12.97
CA HIS A 67 2.12 -4.79 11.55
C HIS A 67 1.35 -5.87 10.77
N ASP A 68 0.66 -6.77 11.45
CA ASP A 68 -0.05 -7.91 10.88
C ASP A 68 -1.53 -7.59 10.72
N LEU A 69 -1.98 -7.50 9.47
CA LEU A 69 -3.36 -7.26 9.08
C LEU A 69 -4.04 -8.54 8.55
N SER A 70 -3.61 -9.71 9.03
CA SER A 70 -4.25 -10.99 8.70
C SER A 70 -5.74 -10.94 8.99
N GLY A 71 -6.55 -11.50 8.10
CA GLY A 71 -8.01 -11.48 8.23
C GLY A 71 -8.69 -10.18 7.81
N CYS A 72 -7.90 -9.18 7.39
CA CYS A 72 -8.44 -7.93 6.87
C CYS A 72 -8.71 -7.99 5.37
N GLU A 73 -9.65 -7.20 4.92
CA GLU A 73 -9.97 -6.96 3.52
C GLU A 73 -9.65 -5.51 3.17
N LEU A 74 -9.19 -5.27 1.95
CA LEU A 74 -8.85 -3.95 1.45
C LEU A 74 -9.75 -3.58 0.26
N TYR A 75 -10.32 -2.39 0.30
CA TYR A 75 -11.14 -1.82 -0.77
C TYR A 75 -10.45 -0.56 -1.28
N THR A 76 -10.17 -0.50 -2.56
CA THR A 76 -9.44 0.62 -3.18
C THR A 76 -10.10 1.05 -4.48
N THR A 77 -10.03 2.33 -4.81
CA THR A 77 -10.63 2.87 -6.03
C THR A 77 -9.94 2.42 -7.30
N ALA A 78 -8.68 2.02 -7.22
CA ALA A 78 -7.90 1.53 -8.35
C ALA A 78 -7.12 0.26 -8.01
N GLU A 79 -6.88 -0.59 -9.01
CA GLU A 79 -6.05 -1.78 -8.90
C GLU A 79 -4.68 -1.40 -8.32
N PRO A 80 -4.22 -2.03 -7.23
CA PRO A 80 -2.97 -1.67 -6.58
C PRO A 80 -1.77 -1.79 -7.51
N CYS A 81 -0.92 -0.77 -7.52
CA CYS A 81 0.36 -0.80 -8.24
C CYS A 81 1.32 -1.84 -7.63
N PRO A 82 2.45 -2.18 -8.28
CA PRO A 82 3.39 -3.17 -7.74
C PRO A 82 3.93 -2.83 -6.34
N MET A 83 4.16 -1.56 -6.02
CA MET A 83 4.57 -1.14 -4.67
C MET A 83 3.50 -1.46 -3.63
N CYS A 84 2.25 -1.10 -3.89
CA CYS A 84 1.13 -1.35 -2.99
C CYS A 84 0.82 -2.84 -2.85
N ARG A 85 0.94 -3.60 -3.95
CA ARG A 85 0.82 -5.07 -3.89
C ARG A 85 1.85 -5.68 -2.95
N GLY A 86 3.09 -5.23 -3.01
CA GLY A 86 4.13 -5.65 -2.09
C GLY A 86 3.77 -5.33 -0.64
N ALA A 87 3.31 -4.11 -0.37
CA ALA A 87 2.88 -3.69 0.96
C ALA A 87 1.68 -4.51 1.49
N ILE A 88 0.71 -4.80 0.63
CA ILE A 88 -0.45 -5.64 0.95
C ILE A 88 -0.01 -7.05 1.34
N MET A 89 0.95 -7.63 0.62
CA MET A 89 1.52 -8.94 0.94
C MET A 89 2.30 -8.91 2.26
N TRP A 90 3.12 -7.90 2.49
CA TRP A 90 3.84 -7.72 3.76
C TRP A 90 2.90 -7.56 4.95
N ALA A 91 1.75 -6.93 4.76
CA ALA A 91 0.73 -6.76 5.79
C ALA A 91 -0.15 -8.02 6.02
N ASN A 92 -0.01 -9.06 5.19
CA ASN A 92 -0.82 -10.28 5.22
C ASN A 92 -2.33 -10.04 5.00
N ILE A 93 -2.69 -9.00 4.24
CA ILE A 93 -4.10 -8.74 3.90
C ILE A 93 -4.63 -9.88 3.03
N SER A 94 -5.78 -10.44 3.41
CA SER A 94 -6.30 -11.67 2.81
C SER A 94 -7.05 -11.47 1.51
N LYS A 95 -7.63 -10.29 1.29
CA LYS A 95 -8.44 -10.01 0.11
C LYS A 95 -8.38 -8.54 -0.29
N VAL A 96 -8.31 -8.31 -1.60
CA VAL A 96 -8.35 -6.96 -2.20
C VAL A 96 -9.53 -6.87 -3.16
N TYR A 97 -10.30 -5.80 -3.03
CA TYR A 97 -11.33 -5.40 -3.99
C TYR A 97 -10.96 -4.05 -4.58
N TYR A 98 -10.95 -3.93 -5.88
CA TYR A 98 -10.62 -2.68 -6.56
C TYR A 98 -11.69 -2.28 -7.56
N GLY A 99 -11.76 -0.97 -7.84
CA GLY A 99 -12.69 -0.41 -8.80
C GLY A 99 -12.09 -0.35 -10.21
N CYS A 100 -11.36 0.70 -10.51
CA CYS A 100 -10.68 0.90 -11.80
C CYS A 100 -9.50 -0.04 -11.97
N ASN A 101 -9.29 -0.53 -13.18
CA ASN A 101 -8.13 -1.37 -13.51
C ASN A 101 -6.91 -0.54 -13.95
N VAL A 102 -5.79 -1.21 -14.21
CA VAL A 102 -4.53 -0.56 -14.65
C VAL A 102 -4.71 0.25 -15.94
N ALA A 103 -5.52 -0.22 -16.87
CA ALA A 103 -5.79 0.53 -18.12
C ALA A 103 -6.55 1.83 -17.86
N ASP A 104 -7.48 1.85 -16.92
CA ASP A 104 -8.18 3.06 -16.51
C ASP A 104 -7.22 4.08 -15.89
N THR A 105 -6.30 3.60 -15.06
CA THR A 105 -5.26 4.42 -14.40
C THR A 105 -4.28 5.01 -15.42
N ASP A 106 -3.87 4.21 -16.42
CA ASP A 106 -3.06 4.66 -17.55
C ASP A 106 -3.78 5.74 -18.34
N GLY A 107 -5.08 5.58 -18.56
CA GLY A 107 -5.93 6.51 -19.30
C GLY A 107 -5.98 7.92 -18.71
N ILE A 108 -5.72 8.11 -17.44
CA ILE A 108 -5.64 9.42 -16.79
C ILE A 108 -4.20 9.89 -16.51
N GLY A 109 -3.21 9.19 -17.06
CA GLY A 109 -1.82 9.63 -17.08
C GLY A 109 -0.92 9.12 -15.95
N PHE A 110 -1.37 8.16 -15.15
CA PHE A 110 -0.53 7.51 -14.14
C PHE A 110 0.25 6.32 -14.72
N ARG A 111 1.43 6.02 -14.16
CA ARG A 111 2.42 5.11 -14.75
C ARG A 111 2.37 3.66 -14.26
N ASP A 112 1.31 3.24 -13.58
CA ASP A 112 1.19 1.90 -12.98
C ASP A 112 1.48 0.79 -14.00
N LYS A 113 0.94 0.94 -15.22
CA LYS A 113 1.16 0.01 -16.32
C LYS A 113 2.65 -0.18 -16.65
N VAL A 114 3.41 0.91 -16.67
CA VAL A 114 4.85 0.87 -16.93
C VAL A 114 5.59 0.04 -15.89
N PHE A 115 5.21 0.16 -14.61
CA PHE A 115 5.83 -0.60 -13.53
C PHE A 115 5.46 -2.08 -13.57
N TYR A 116 4.24 -2.42 -13.97
CA TYR A 116 3.84 -3.82 -14.18
C TYR A 116 4.57 -4.49 -15.34
N GLU A 117 4.86 -3.76 -16.40
CA GLU A 117 5.49 -4.26 -17.62
C GLU A 117 7.03 -4.15 -17.64
N SER A 118 7.61 -3.44 -16.66
CA SER A 118 9.05 -3.17 -16.64
C SER A 118 9.85 -4.41 -16.27
N GLU A 119 10.79 -4.77 -17.14
CA GLU A 119 11.86 -5.76 -16.89
C GLU A 119 13.20 -5.10 -16.58
N LYS A 120 13.20 -3.78 -16.38
CA LYS A 120 14.42 -3.02 -16.14
C LYS A 120 15.05 -3.42 -14.82
N ASP A 121 16.27 -3.92 -14.88
CA ASP A 121 17.14 -4.09 -13.72
C ASP A 121 18.05 -2.86 -13.60
N PHE A 122 17.97 -2.22 -12.45
CA PHE A 122 18.80 -1.05 -12.11
C PHE A 122 19.59 -1.28 -10.81
N SER A 123 19.66 -2.54 -10.34
CA SER A 123 20.33 -2.91 -9.10
C SER A 123 21.68 -3.56 -9.37
N GLU A 124 22.61 -3.35 -8.47
CA GLU A 124 23.94 -3.95 -8.50
C GLU A 124 24.30 -4.38 -7.08
N GLU A 125 24.85 -5.60 -6.94
CA GLU A 125 25.32 -6.10 -5.65
C GLU A 125 26.64 -5.41 -5.27
N LEU A 126 26.71 -4.85 -4.06
CA LEU A 126 27.89 -4.19 -3.53
C LEU A 126 28.09 -4.55 -2.06
N ASP A 127 29.33 -4.84 -1.69
CA ASP A 127 29.76 -5.09 -0.30
C ASP A 127 28.94 -6.14 0.45
N ARG A 128 28.48 -7.18 -0.24
CA ARG A 128 27.64 -8.25 0.33
C ARG A 128 28.25 -8.87 1.61
N SER A 129 29.55 -9.08 1.65
CA SER A 129 30.23 -9.70 2.80
C SER A 129 30.08 -8.85 4.08
N GLU A 130 30.12 -7.54 3.97
CA GLU A 130 29.93 -6.63 5.09
C GLU A 130 28.45 -6.59 5.53
N CYS A 131 27.54 -6.57 4.55
CA CYS A 131 26.11 -6.59 4.83
C CYS A 131 25.67 -7.91 5.52
N LEU A 132 26.26 -9.04 5.13
CA LEU A 132 25.98 -10.34 5.76
C LEU A 132 26.29 -10.35 7.27
N LYS A 133 27.28 -9.61 7.72
CA LYS A 133 27.59 -9.50 9.16
C LYS A 133 26.40 -9.01 9.97
N VAL A 134 25.66 -8.03 9.43
CA VAL A 134 24.45 -7.50 10.07
C VAL A 134 23.35 -8.57 10.10
N PHE A 135 23.23 -9.39 9.07
CA PHE A 135 22.27 -10.50 9.03
C PHE A 135 22.62 -11.56 10.07
N ASP A 136 23.90 -11.87 10.24
CA ASP A 136 24.38 -12.81 11.26
C ASP A 136 24.12 -12.28 12.67
N GLU A 137 24.37 -10.99 12.88
CA GLU A 137 24.06 -10.31 14.15
C GLU A 137 22.56 -10.40 14.48
N TYR A 138 21.70 -10.11 13.50
CA TYR A 138 20.25 -10.24 13.68
C TYR A 138 19.83 -11.68 13.93
N ALA A 139 20.40 -12.64 13.19
CA ALA A 139 20.09 -14.06 13.36
C ALA A 139 20.43 -14.56 14.78
N ALA A 140 21.45 -13.98 15.43
CA ALA A 140 21.87 -14.33 16.78
C ALA A 140 20.96 -13.77 17.89
N ILE A 141 20.07 -12.83 17.59
CA ILE A 141 19.12 -12.27 18.56
C ILE A 141 18.08 -13.32 18.93
N LYS A 142 17.93 -13.63 20.23
CA LYS A 142 17.05 -14.70 20.71
C LYS A 142 15.57 -14.39 20.55
N ASP A 143 15.17 -13.15 20.81
CA ASP A 143 13.77 -12.72 20.82
C ASP A 143 13.39 -11.93 19.55
N LYS A 144 14.10 -12.18 18.45
CA LYS A 144 13.81 -11.52 17.18
C LYS A 144 12.45 -11.89 16.63
N VAL A 145 11.82 -10.94 15.96
CA VAL A 145 10.57 -11.14 15.24
C VAL A 145 10.84 -11.08 13.73
N ASN A 146 10.50 -12.14 13.04
CA ASN A 146 10.48 -12.16 11.58
C ASN A 146 9.04 -11.93 11.12
N TYR A 147 8.85 -11.05 10.17
CA TYR A 147 7.53 -10.64 9.67
C TYR A 147 7.41 -10.81 8.16
#